data_d5aa11f6a9c328b30a70ccfcde5b7fcb
#
_entry.id   d5aa11f6a9c328b30a70ccfcde5b7fcb
#
_cell.length_a   1.000
_cell.length_b   1.000
_cell.length_c   1.000
_cell.angle_alpha   90.00
_cell.angle_beta   90.00
_cell.angle_gamma   90.00
#
_symmetry.space_group_name_H-M   'P 1'
#
loop_
_entity.id
_entity.type
_entity.pdbx_description
1 polymer ?
#
loop_
_entity_poly.entity_id
_entity_poly.type
_entity_poly.pdbx_seq_one_letter_code
_entity_poly.pdbx_strand_id
1 'polypeptide(L)'
;MSIYDLLVNKSGSKGVDFSKYRGNTLLIVNVASRCGFTPQYENLQRLYEKFSEKGFSVLAFPCNDFLNQEPDSESKILEFCDGMYGVTFDLFGKVEIRGVNAHHLYKHLENQIFSVIRPKGIKAKLFQIFTLFHFWRKERRLPRIGEVMWNFHKFVIGRSGHVIGHFSSDCDPFDS
;
A
#
# COMPACT_ATOMS: atom_id res chain seq x y z
N MET A 1 8.94 -15.01 10.03
CA MET A 1 7.71 -14.54 10.69
C MET A 1 6.70 -14.22 9.61
N SER A 2 5.54 -14.83 9.66
CA SER A 2 4.46 -14.59 8.69
C SER A 2 3.79 -13.24 8.97
N ILE A 3 3.25 -12.60 7.93
CA ILE A 3 2.49 -11.36 8.09
C ILE A 3 1.30 -11.55 9.04
N TYR A 4 0.70 -12.73 9.07
CA TYR A 4 -0.42 -13.05 9.95
C TYR A 4 -0.05 -13.00 11.43
N ASP A 5 1.22 -13.22 11.78
CA ASP A 5 1.71 -13.17 13.16
C ASP A 5 1.91 -11.73 13.66
N LEU A 6 2.07 -10.78 12.71
CA LEU A 6 2.27 -9.36 13.01
C LEU A 6 0.98 -8.60 13.26
N LEU A 7 -0.08 -9.04 12.64
CA LEU A 7 -1.32 -8.28 12.55
C LEU A 7 -2.28 -8.56 13.72
N VAL A 8 -2.07 -9.65 14.44
CA VAL A 8 -2.88 -10.05 15.61
C VAL A 8 -2.69 -9.13 16.83
N ASN A 9 -1.62 -8.34 16.89
CA ASN A 9 -1.21 -7.74 18.17
C ASN A 9 -1.27 -6.22 18.29
N LYS A 10 -1.48 -5.42 17.25
CA LYS A 10 -1.39 -3.94 17.41
C LYS A 10 -2.15 -3.12 16.35
N SER A 11 -3.44 -3.29 16.19
CA SER A 11 -4.21 -2.19 15.59
C SER A 11 -4.82 -1.36 16.74
N GLY A 12 -4.34 -0.15 16.92
CA GLY A 12 -4.83 0.79 17.95
C GLY A 12 -6.26 1.30 17.70
N SER A 13 -6.99 0.75 16.74
CA SER A 13 -8.38 1.03 16.50
C SER A 13 -9.07 -0.27 16.08
N LYS A 14 -9.88 -0.84 16.99
CA LYS A 14 -10.74 -2.03 16.81
C LYS A 14 -10.01 -3.17 16.10
N GLY A 15 -9.39 -4.05 16.88
CA GLY A 15 -8.57 -5.16 16.42
C GLY A 15 -9.13 -5.86 15.19
N VAL A 16 -8.50 -5.64 14.05
CA VAL A 16 -8.84 -6.39 12.83
C VAL A 16 -8.16 -7.74 12.96
N ASP A 17 -8.97 -8.76 13.05
CA ASP A 17 -8.48 -10.13 13.00
C ASP A 17 -8.04 -10.47 11.58
N PHE A 18 -6.73 -10.39 11.33
CA PHE A 18 -6.16 -10.77 10.04
C PHE A 18 -6.14 -12.29 9.81
N SER A 19 -6.58 -13.08 10.79
CA SER A 19 -6.71 -14.53 10.62
C SER A 19 -7.69 -14.88 9.49
N LYS A 20 -8.68 -14.02 9.25
CA LYS A 20 -9.64 -14.15 8.14
C LYS A 20 -8.97 -14.18 6.75
N TYR A 21 -7.76 -13.66 6.61
CA TYR A 21 -7.04 -13.64 5.34
C TYR A 21 -6.06 -14.81 5.16
N ARG A 22 -5.94 -15.71 6.15
CA ARG A 22 -5.04 -16.87 6.02
C ARG A 22 -5.42 -17.71 4.81
N GLY A 23 -4.41 -18.06 4.01
CA GLY A 23 -4.60 -18.84 2.79
C GLY A 23 -4.99 -18.01 1.57
N ASN A 24 -5.23 -16.70 1.72
CA ASN A 24 -5.45 -15.79 0.60
C ASN A 24 -4.13 -15.21 0.10
N THR A 25 -4.11 -14.86 -1.18
CA THR A 25 -3.14 -13.93 -1.73
C THR A 25 -3.59 -12.52 -1.39
N LEU A 26 -2.70 -11.70 -0.81
CA LEU A 26 -3.05 -10.33 -0.40
C LEU A 26 -2.31 -9.31 -1.25
N LEU A 27 -3.00 -8.24 -1.63
CA LEU A 27 -2.40 -7.02 -2.15
C LEU A 27 -2.49 -5.93 -1.07
N ILE A 28 -1.35 -5.61 -0.46
CA ILE A 28 -1.25 -4.53 0.52
C ILE A 28 -0.81 -3.26 -0.19
N VAL A 29 -1.57 -2.19 -0.04
CA VAL A 29 -1.33 -0.92 -0.73
C VAL A 29 -1.54 0.26 0.22
N ASN A 30 -0.61 1.23 0.21
CA ASN A 30 -0.84 2.52 0.86
C ASN A 30 -1.51 3.49 -0.11
N VAL A 31 -2.55 4.15 0.34
CA VAL A 31 -3.45 4.93 -0.51
C VAL A 31 -3.58 6.38 -0.04
N ALA A 32 -4.05 7.26 -0.93
CA ALA A 32 -4.36 8.64 -0.61
C ALA A 32 -5.41 9.21 -1.57
N SER A 33 -6.30 10.07 -1.06
CA SER A 33 -7.42 10.65 -1.82
C SER A 33 -7.02 11.80 -2.74
N ARG A 34 -5.85 12.44 -2.52
CA ARG A 34 -5.39 13.62 -3.26
C ARG A 34 -4.06 13.40 -3.99
N CYS A 35 -3.83 12.17 -4.45
CA CYS A 35 -2.62 11.76 -5.16
C CYS A 35 -2.87 11.69 -6.67
N GLY A 36 -1.86 11.94 -7.49
CA GLY A 36 -1.96 11.70 -8.94
C GLY A 36 -2.25 10.25 -9.31
N PHE A 37 -2.02 9.30 -8.38
CA PHE A 37 -2.33 7.88 -8.56
C PHE A 37 -3.68 7.46 -7.95
N THR A 38 -4.46 8.38 -7.39
CA THR A 38 -5.79 8.08 -6.83
C THR A 38 -6.73 7.34 -7.81
N PRO A 39 -6.69 7.58 -9.14
CA PRO A 39 -7.47 6.79 -10.10
C PRO A 39 -7.19 5.28 -10.08
N GLN A 40 -6.06 4.82 -9.52
CA GLN A 40 -5.78 3.39 -9.35
C GLN A 40 -6.78 2.67 -8.43
N TYR A 41 -7.58 3.39 -7.63
CA TYR A 41 -8.68 2.78 -6.86
C TYR A 41 -9.64 1.99 -7.76
N GLU A 42 -9.94 2.50 -8.95
CA GLU A 42 -10.79 1.81 -9.93
C GLU A 42 -10.22 0.45 -10.32
N ASN A 43 -8.93 0.42 -10.66
CA ASN A 43 -8.26 -0.82 -11.05
C ASN A 43 -8.02 -1.78 -9.87
N LEU A 44 -7.83 -1.25 -8.65
CA LEU A 44 -7.79 -2.07 -7.43
C LEU A 44 -9.15 -2.73 -7.18
N GLN A 45 -10.25 -1.99 -7.36
CA GLN A 45 -11.61 -2.53 -7.22
C GLN A 45 -11.91 -3.61 -8.27
N ARG A 46 -11.60 -3.35 -9.53
CA ARG A 46 -11.75 -4.35 -10.61
C ARG A 46 -10.93 -5.62 -10.35
N LEU A 47 -9.72 -5.47 -9.82
CA LEU A 47 -8.87 -6.60 -9.46
C LEU A 47 -9.49 -7.41 -8.32
N TYR A 48 -9.99 -6.72 -7.29
CA TYR A 48 -10.68 -7.35 -6.17
C TYR A 48 -11.92 -8.13 -6.63
N GLU A 49 -12.80 -7.52 -7.41
CA GLU A 49 -14.01 -8.16 -7.95
C GLU A 49 -13.66 -9.42 -8.76
N LYS A 50 -12.63 -9.35 -9.58
CA LYS A 50 -12.21 -10.46 -10.45
C LYS A 50 -11.67 -11.67 -9.70
N PHE A 51 -11.03 -11.46 -8.54
CA PHE A 51 -10.25 -12.49 -7.87
C PHE A 51 -10.65 -12.77 -6.42
N SER A 52 -11.55 -12.01 -5.80
CA SER A 52 -11.94 -12.20 -4.38
C SER A 52 -12.46 -13.60 -4.09
N GLU A 53 -13.31 -14.15 -4.93
CA GLU A 53 -13.83 -15.52 -4.80
C GLU A 53 -12.77 -16.62 -4.99
N LYS A 54 -11.58 -16.24 -5.53
CA LYS A 54 -10.45 -17.16 -5.74
C LYS A 54 -9.41 -17.09 -4.62
N GLY A 55 -9.76 -16.47 -3.50
CA GLY A 55 -8.88 -16.30 -2.35
C GLY A 55 -7.85 -15.18 -2.56
N PHE A 56 -8.32 -14.04 -3.03
CA PHE A 56 -7.54 -12.80 -3.15
C PHE A 56 -8.20 -11.69 -2.35
N SER A 57 -7.40 -10.86 -1.69
CA SER A 57 -7.89 -9.70 -0.95
C SER A 57 -7.01 -8.47 -1.18
N VAL A 58 -7.63 -7.30 -1.27
CA VAL A 58 -6.95 -6.01 -1.28
C VAL A 58 -7.07 -5.39 0.10
N LEU A 59 -5.94 -5.00 0.68
CA LEU A 59 -5.85 -4.36 1.99
C LEU A 59 -5.25 -2.96 1.81
N ALA A 60 -6.09 -1.93 1.88
CA ALA A 60 -5.68 -0.56 1.64
C ALA A 60 -5.50 0.21 2.94
N PHE A 61 -4.37 0.91 3.04
CA PHE A 61 -3.98 1.68 4.22
C PHE A 61 -3.81 3.15 3.85
N PRO A 62 -4.72 4.04 4.23
CA PRO A 62 -4.57 5.48 4.02
C PRO A 62 -3.32 6.02 4.70
N CYS A 63 -2.55 6.86 3.99
CA CYS A 63 -1.29 7.39 4.49
C CYS A 63 -1.09 8.85 4.08
N ASN A 64 -0.75 9.70 5.06
CA ASN A 64 -0.56 11.13 4.84
C ASN A 64 0.93 11.55 4.75
N ASP A 65 1.88 10.61 4.74
CA ASP A 65 3.31 10.91 4.80
C ASP A 65 3.88 11.52 3.53
N PHE A 66 3.18 11.37 2.42
CA PHE A 66 3.62 11.81 1.10
C PHE A 66 2.88 13.08 0.67
N LEU A 67 3.48 14.24 0.92
CA LEU A 67 2.99 15.58 0.60
C LEU A 67 1.59 15.91 1.15
N ASN A 68 1.23 15.33 2.32
CA ASN A 68 -0.09 15.53 2.94
C ASN A 68 -1.26 15.27 1.98
N GLN A 69 -1.15 14.21 1.18
CA GLN A 69 -2.15 13.84 0.19
C GLN A 69 -3.35 13.05 0.77
N GLU A 70 -3.34 12.78 2.09
CA GLU A 70 -4.45 12.15 2.81
C GLU A 70 -4.75 12.89 4.14
N PRO A 71 -5.15 14.17 4.08
CA PRO A 71 -5.35 14.98 5.30
C PRO A 71 -6.67 14.69 6.02
N ASP A 72 -7.66 14.12 5.33
CA ASP A 72 -9.02 14.00 5.83
C ASP A 72 -9.16 12.94 6.94
N SER A 73 -10.29 12.99 7.67
CA SER A 73 -10.62 11.99 8.69
C SER A 73 -10.94 10.62 8.05
N GLU A 74 -10.84 9.56 8.83
CA GLU A 74 -11.14 8.20 8.36
C GLU A 74 -12.56 8.08 7.79
N SER A 75 -13.57 8.73 8.39
CA SER A 75 -14.94 8.73 7.89
C SER A 75 -15.05 9.37 6.50
N LYS A 76 -14.38 10.50 6.27
CA LYS A 76 -14.36 11.16 4.96
C LYS A 76 -13.60 10.36 3.91
N ILE A 77 -12.55 9.66 4.31
CA ILE A 77 -11.82 8.76 3.41
C ILE A 77 -12.72 7.60 2.96
N LEU A 78 -13.46 7.00 3.90
CA LEU A 78 -14.44 5.95 3.58
C LEU A 78 -15.51 6.44 2.62
N GLU A 79 -16.13 7.61 2.92
CA GLU A 79 -17.13 8.24 2.04
C GLU A 79 -16.59 8.53 0.64
N PHE A 80 -15.34 9.01 0.56
CA PHE A 80 -14.68 9.28 -0.72
C PHE A 80 -14.44 7.99 -1.52
N CYS A 81 -13.91 6.94 -0.91
CA CYS A 81 -13.60 5.68 -1.57
C CYS A 81 -14.86 4.97 -2.06
N ASP A 82 -15.91 4.94 -1.24
CA ASP A 82 -17.21 4.37 -1.61
C ASP A 82 -17.89 5.21 -2.70
N GLY A 83 -18.06 6.51 -2.49
CA GLY A 83 -18.82 7.37 -3.38
C GLY A 83 -18.16 7.62 -4.74
N MET A 84 -16.83 7.67 -4.82
CA MET A 84 -16.11 7.97 -6.06
C MET A 84 -15.67 6.73 -6.84
N TYR A 85 -15.36 5.63 -6.15
CA TYR A 85 -14.76 4.44 -6.75
C TYR A 85 -15.51 3.15 -6.45
N GLY A 86 -16.59 3.19 -5.64
CA GLY A 86 -17.34 2.00 -5.26
C GLY A 86 -16.48 0.95 -4.57
N VAL A 87 -15.52 1.38 -3.72
CA VAL A 87 -14.58 0.48 -3.05
C VAL A 87 -15.29 -0.45 -2.10
N THR A 88 -15.17 -1.75 -2.33
CA THR A 88 -15.74 -2.82 -1.49
C THR A 88 -14.70 -3.70 -0.81
N PHE A 89 -13.41 -3.54 -1.14
CA PHE A 89 -12.33 -4.20 -0.45
C PHE A 89 -12.02 -3.54 0.91
N ASP A 90 -11.24 -4.21 1.76
CA ASP A 90 -10.96 -3.75 3.12
C ASP A 90 -10.08 -2.49 3.14
N LEU A 91 -10.64 -1.40 3.65
CA LEU A 91 -9.94 -0.14 3.94
C LEU A 91 -9.68 -0.04 5.44
N PHE A 92 -8.43 0.14 5.82
CA PHE A 92 -7.98 0.20 7.21
C PHE A 92 -7.88 1.63 7.74
N GLY A 93 -7.62 1.76 9.04
CA GLY A 93 -7.31 3.05 9.64
C GLY A 93 -6.03 3.67 9.05
N LYS A 94 -5.92 4.99 9.15
CA LYS A 94 -4.76 5.75 8.65
C LYS A 94 -3.48 5.31 9.37
N VAL A 95 -2.41 5.13 8.60
CA VAL A 95 -1.10 4.71 9.11
C VAL A 95 0.00 5.70 8.76
N GLU A 96 1.02 5.77 9.62
CA GLU A 96 2.31 6.35 9.27
C GLU A 96 3.23 5.26 8.70
N ILE A 97 3.90 5.53 7.60
CA ILE A 97 4.86 4.61 6.96
C ILE A 97 6.29 5.10 7.24
N ARG A 98 6.44 6.39 7.51
CA ARG A 98 7.72 7.07 7.73
C ARG A 98 7.92 7.46 9.18
N GLY A 99 9.20 7.67 9.54
CA GLY A 99 9.57 8.17 10.85
C GLY A 99 9.54 7.13 11.96
N VAL A 100 9.66 7.63 13.20
CA VAL A 100 9.78 6.77 14.39
C VAL A 100 8.51 5.97 14.68
N ASN A 101 7.35 6.55 14.34
CA ASN A 101 6.02 5.97 14.54
C ASN A 101 5.57 5.09 13.37
N ALA A 102 6.45 4.84 12.39
CA ALA A 102 6.09 4.02 11.24
C ALA A 102 5.46 2.68 11.66
N HIS A 103 4.34 2.36 11.05
CA HIS A 103 3.54 1.18 11.37
C HIS A 103 4.36 -0.11 11.20
N HIS A 104 4.28 -1.01 12.18
CA HIS A 104 5.10 -2.23 12.20
C HIS A 104 4.90 -3.14 10.98
N LEU A 105 3.69 -3.14 10.38
CA LEU A 105 3.41 -3.82 9.13
C LEU A 105 4.36 -3.35 8.02
N TYR A 106 4.45 -2.03 7.79
CA TYR A 106 5.30 -1.47 6.74
C TYR A 106 6.78 -1.65 7.04
N LYS A 107 7.20 -1.52 8.31
CA LYS A 107 8.57 -1.87 8.72
C LYS A 107 8.91 -3.33 8.39
N HIS A 108 7.98 -4.25 8.60
CA HIS A 108 8.18 -5.66 8.24
C HIS A 108 8.25 -5.87 6.72
N LEU A 109 7.33 -5.28 5.97
CA LEU A 109 7.28 -5.40 4.51
C LEU A 109 8.55 -4.84 3.85
N GLU A 110 8.99 -3.67 4.28
CA GLU A 110 10.20 -3.01 3.76
C GLU A 110 11.50 -3.75 4.09
N ASN A 111 11.53 -4.53 5.17
CA ASN A 111 12.69 -5.33 5.55
C ASN A 111 12.81 -6.65 4.78
N GLN A 112 11.81 -7.04 4.01
CA GLN A 112 11.93 -8.16 3.10
C GLN A 112 12.63 -7.69 1.82
N ILE A 113 13.79 -8.26 1.53
CA ILE A 113 14.63 -7.87 0.38
C ILE A 113 14.00 -8.41 -0.89
N PHE A 114 13.28 -7.56 -1.61
CA PHE A 114 12.77 -7.82 -2.94
C PHE A 114 13.13 -6.68 -3.88
N SER A 115 13.44 -7.01 -5.13
CA SER A 115 13.53 -6.02 -6.19
C SER A 115 12.16 -5.40 -6.43
N VAL A 116 12.09 -4.06 -6.43
CA VAL A 116 10.85 -3.35 -6.74
C VAL A 116 10.61 -3.41 -8.24
N ILE A 117 9.49 -3.98 -8.65
CA ILE A 117 9.04 -3.98 -10.05
C ILE A 117 8.58 -2.56 -10.39
N ARG A 118 9.04 -2.06 -11.51
CA ARG A 118 8.79 -0.69 -11.99
C ARG A 118 8.41 -0.70 -13.46
N PRO A 119 7.54 0.19 -13.92
CA PRO A 119 7.30 0.38 -15.34
C PRO A 119 8.58 0.82 -16.04
N LYS A 120 8.67 0.54 -17.34
CA LYS A 120 9.76 1.01 -18.19
C LYS A 120 9.35 2.31 -18.89
N GLY A 121 10.35 3.12 -19.25
CA GLY A 121 10.13 4.33 -20.03
C GLY A 121 10.51 5.63 -19.32
N ILE A 122 10.40 6.73 -20.05
CA ILE A 122 10.90 8.04 -19.60
C ILE A 122 10.05 8.60 -18.44
N LYS A 123 8.74 8.40 -18.48
CA LYS A 123 7.84 8.85 -17.41
C LYS A 123 8.16 8.18 -16.07
N ALA A 124 8.39 6.87 -16.08
CA ALA A 124 8.77 6.11 -14.89
C ALA A 124 10.14 6.57 -14.35
N LYS A 125 11.11 6.83 -15.23
CA LYS A 125 12.42 7.38 -14.82
C LYS A 125 12.27 8.76 -14.16
N LEU A 126 11.50 9.66 -14.74
CA LEU A 126 11.24 10.98 -14.17
C LEU A 126 10.53 10.89 -12.82
N PHE A 127 9.54 10.03 -12.69
CA PHE A 127 8.87 9.79 -11.41
C PHE A 127 9.83 9.21 -10.37
N GLN A 128 10.71 8.29 -10.75
CA GLN A 128 11.74 7.77 -9.86
C GLN A 128 12.71 8.85 -9.37
N ILE A 129 13.17 9.72 -10.24
CA ILE A 129 14.04 10.86 -9.87
C ILE A 129 13.29 11.79 -8.89
N PHE A 130 12.05 12.12 -9.19
CA PHE A 130 11.20 12.95 -8.33
C PHE A 130 11.04 12.33 -6.93
N THR A 131 10.70 11.05 -6.83
CA THR A 131 10.50 10.38 -5.55
C THR A 131 11.80 10.24 -4.76
N LEU A 132 12.94 9.99 -5.44
CA LEU A 132 14.27 9.96 -4.83
C LEU A 132 14.66 11.33 -4.26
N PHE A 133 14.44 12.40 -5.02
CA PHE A 133 14.72 13.76 -4.57
C PHE A 133 13.85 14.14 -3.36
N HIS A 134 12.53 13.84 -3.43
CA HIS A 134 11.61 14.11 -2.33
C HIS A 134 11.99 13.33 -1.08
N PHE A 135 12.32 12.05 -1.23
CA PHE A 135 12.79 11.20 -0.14
C PHE A 135 14.06 11.76 0.52
N TRP A 136 15.08 12.03 -0.30
CA TRP A 136 16.34 12.60 0.19
C TRP A 136 16.16 13.93 0.93
N ARG A 137 15.30 14.80 0.40
CA ARG A 137 14.99 16.09 1.03
C ARG A 137 14.39 15.93 2.42
N LYS A 138 13.51 14.95 2.60
CA LYS A 138 12.78 14.69 3.86
C LYS A 138 13.64 13.89 4.86
N GLU A 139 14.23 12.81 4.40
CA GLU A 139 14.93 11.82 5.26
C GLU A 139 16.42 12.08 5.43
N ARG A 140 17.01 12.97 4.60
CA ARG A 140 18.44 13.29 4.57
C ARG A 140 19.35 12.08 4.35
N ARG A 141 18.83 11.01 3.74
CA ARG A 141 19.55 9.79 3.37
C ARG A 141 19.01 9.23 2.05
N LEU A 142 19.70 8.28 1.48
CA LEU A 142 19.16 7.49 0.37
C LEU A 142 18.19 6.40 0.88
N PRO A 143 17.18 6.04 0.08
CA PRO A 143 16.28 4.95 0.43
C PRO A 143 17.01 3.61 0.41
N ARG A 144 16.61 2.71 1.30
CA ARG A 144 17.00 1.30 1.23
C ARG A 144 16.22 0.60 0.10
N ILE A 145 16.73 -0.53 -0.36
CA ILE A 145 15.98 -1.38 -1.29
C ILE A 145 14.69 -1.81 -0.57
N GLY A 146 13.56 -1.66 -1.25
CA GLY A 146 12.26 -2.06 -0.70
C GLY A 146 11.51 -0.98 0.09
N GLU A 147 12.10 0.19 0.33
CA GLU A 147 11.37 1.28 1.00
C GLU A 147 10.23 1.84 0.13
N VAL A 148 9.09 2.08 0.76
CA VAL A 148 7.94 2.75 0.14
C VAL A 148 8.33 4.19 -0.18
N MET A 149 8.26 4.58 -1.44
CA MET A 149 8.72 5.89 -1.92
C MET A 149 7.59 6.88 -2.11
N TRP A 150 6.36 6.40 -2.29
CA TRP A 150 5.19 7.23 -2.58
C TRP A 150 3.89 6.51 -2.26
N ASN A 151 2.72 7.20 -2.40
CA ASN A 151 1.41 6.58 -2.31
C ASN A 151 1.18 5.57 -3.44
N PHE A 152 0.30 4.61 -3.23
CA PHE A 152 -0.01 3.51 -4.14
C PHE A 152 1.17 2.55 -4.39
N HIS A 153 2.08 2.41 -3.43
CA HIS A 153 3.09 1.37 -3.43
C HIS A 153 2.46 0.04 -2.99
N LYS A 154 2.84 -1.06 -3.62
CA LYS A 154 2.11 -2.32 -3.50
C LYS A 154 3.03 -3.47 -3.12
N PHE A 155 2.55 -4.30 -2.18
CA PHE A 155 3.18 -5.56 -1.81
C PHE A 155 2.21 -6.70 -2.07
N VAL A 156 2.63 -7.73 -2.77
CA VAL A 156 1.87 -8.96 -2.96
C VAL A 156 2.36 -9.99 -1.97
N ILE A 157 1.44 -10.52 -1.17
CA ILE A 157 1.69 -11.55 -0.18
C ILE A 157 1.11 -12.87 -0.67
N GLY A 158 1.94 -13.89 -0.74
CA GLY A 158 1.50 -15.23 -1.08
C GLY A 158 0.68 -15.87 0.04
N ARG A 159 0.01 -16.96 -0.26
CA ARG A 159 -0.87 -17.71 0.66
C ARG A 159 -0.16 -18.17 1.94
N SER A 160 1.15 -18.31 1.90
CA SER A 160 1.99 -18.65 3.08
C SER A 160 2.29 -17.46 3.99
N GLY A 161 1.86 -16.24 3.62
CA GLY A 161 2.08 -15.00 4.40
C GLY A 161 3.43 -14.35 4.19
N HIS A 162 4.15 -14.70 3.13
CA HIS A 162 5.42 -14.07 2.74
C HIS A 162 5.23 -13.14 1.53
N VAL A 163 6.02 -12.07 1.47
CA VAL A 163 6.05 -11.18 0.30
C VAL A 163 6.57 -11.95 -0.91
N ILE A 164 5.83 -11.95 -2.00
CA ILE A 164 6.19 -12.59 -3.28
C ILE A 164 6.33 -11.57 -4.42
N GLY A 165 5.90 -10.34 -4.22
CA GLY A 165 6.00 -9.27 -5.20
C GLY A 165 5.99 -7.89 -4.56
N HIS A 166 6.66 -6.95 -5.18
CA HIS A 166 6.83 -5.58 -4.71
C HIS A 166 6.80 -4.62 -5.90
N PHE A 167 5.84 -3.71 -5.94
CA PHE A 167 5.57 -2.86 -7.08
C PHE A 167 5.62 -1.40 -6.69
N SER A 168 6.26 -0.59 -7.51
CA SER A 168 6.27 0.86 -7.33
C SER A 168 4.89 1.49 -7.54
N SER A 169 4.74 2.73 -7.07
CA SER A 169 3.49 3.48 -7.09
C SER A 169 2.92 3.67 -8.50
N ASP A 170 3.79 3.78 -9.49
CA ASP A 170 3.48 3.99 -10.91
C ASP A 170 3.17 2.70 -11.69
N CYS A 171 3.25 1.53 -11.04
CA CYS A 171 2.70 0.30 -11.60
C CYS A 171 1.18 0.30 -11.44
N ASP A 172 0.45 0.28 -12.54
CA ASP A 172 -0.99 0.08 -12.48
C ASP A 172 -1.29 -1.36 -12.07
N PRO A 173 -2.19 -1.58 -11.09
CA PRO A 173 -2.46 -2.93 -10.59
C PRO A 173 -3.11 -3.87 -11.62
N PHE A 174 -3.70 -3.33 -12.69
CA PHE A 174 -4.38 -4.13 -13.70
C PHE A 174 -3.52 -4.39 -14.95
N ASP A 175 -2.51 -3.56 -15.19
CA ASP A 175 -1.63 -3.63 -16.36
C ASP A 175 -0.29 -4.35 -16.08
N SER A 176 -0.10 -4.89 -14.88
CA SER A 176 1.16 -5.50 -14.40
C SER A 176 1.14 -7.01 -14.38
#